data_f714fc3b002119f796c2aec9e38e5c60
#
_entry.id   f714fc3b002119f796c2aec9e38e5c60
#
_cell.length_a   1.000
_cell.length_b   1.000
_cell.length_c   1.000
_cell.angle_alpha   90.00
_cell.angle_beta   90.00
_cell.angle_gamma   90.00
#
_symmetry.space_group_name_H-M   'P 1'
#
loop_
_entity.id
_entity.type
_entity.pdbx_description
1 polymer ?
#
loop_
_entity_poly.entity_id
_entity_poly.type
_entity_poly.pdbx_seq_one_letter_code
_entity_poly.pdbx_strand_id
1 'polypeptide(L)'
;MAEAVLKNEISAEDRQFNKNKWLFSVSGIGRDMSYQLIAAFLLTYIQFGMTLSIAQFTTLSLLIGVLGRVWDAINDPVMGAIIEGTHMKFGKFRPWILIGAVLTGLIIILMFNVQSLTGWGFVAFMIVVYLLWETTFTMNDIGYWSMLASLSSKKEQRNSVTMLTVVFAGVGAFAAQGGISFLYPGNVQQAFSWISIAIAVIFVAMQVVMVLLIKERPRDQMEKNEKISVKQMWNTIKNNDQILWMTLVMLFYNIGSSMLVGLAYNLYFLEIGYDGNAIVFIAIFGIFNIVSQLFYPKLSAKLGRKKLQNISIVLACVGYLGIALLGWTEILPFNLITLSVFGVLVFVGQAWYYMACIINMTNCVEYNEYKRGERNEAVVSTLRPFMAKFADALKYAVVTLVLVASTVYGLSQNISTMEGQKGHFDRMETAIERSEYIAQVNECLDKYIITEDSDIDKINTEINNNYSALAGKQINAEYLHALGDVYIALYDANNEVVYSFKLGDATQADYFILNAHDGACKMLISNATATDKLPEFNAANKNFKESRNLGMRLWLRAGVTVFPVLMLVASLLIQNKKFIIDEDYYDMMLVEIDKRKQANATESAE
;
A
#
# COMPACT_ATOMS: atom_id res chain seq x y z
N MET A 1 -49.60 24.63 -14.49
CA MET A 1 -48.87 25.10 -13.28
C MET A 1 -48.25 23.92 -12.51
N ALA A 2 -49.00 22.86 -12.21
CA ALA A 2 -48.47 21.66 -11.49
C ALA A 2 -47.33 20.93 -12.25
N GLU A 3 -47.45 20.78 -13.59
CA GLU A 3 -46.39 20.18 -14.41
C GLU A 3 -45.10 21.00 -14.47
N ALA A 4 -45.18 22.32 -14.44
CA ALA A 4 -44.03 23.23 -14.43
C ALA A 4 -43.33 23.21 -13.05
N VAL A 5 -44.10 23.09 -11.97
CA VAL A 5 -43.56 22.93 -10.59
C VAL A 5 -42.87 21.60 -10.47
N LEU A 6 -43.46 20.50 -10.91
CA LEU A 6 -42.89 19.16 -10.91
C LEU A 6 -41.58 19.08 -11.72
N LYS A 7 -41.54 19.70 -12.89
CA LYS A 7 -40.35 19.77 -13.75
C LYS A 7 -39.24 20.63 -13.15
N ASN A 8 -39.58 21.68 -12.38
CA ASN A 8 -38.62 22.48 -11.63
C ASN A 8 -38.08 21.75 -10.40
N GLU A 9 -38.88 20.97 -9.67
CA GLU A 9 -38.47 20.16 -8.53
C GLU A 9 -37.54 19.02 -8.97
N ILE A 10 -37.88 18.29 -10.03
CA ILE A 10 -37.02 17.26 -10.63
C ILE A 10 -35.68 17.86 -11.07
N SER A 11 -35.68 19.03 -11.68
CA SER A 11 -34.46 19.75 -12.09
C SER A 11 -33.62 20.22 -10.89
N ALA A 12 -34.23 20.54 -9.76
CA ALA A 12 -33.53 20.94 -8.53
C ALA A 12 -32.90 19.73 -7.82
N GLU A 13 -33.60 18.59 -7.75
CA GLU A 13 -33.10 17.33 -7.22
C GLU A 13 -31.92 16.79 -8.03
N ASP A 14 -32.00 16.81 -9.37
CA ASP A 14 -30.93 16.38 -10.25
C ASP A 14 -29.68 17.26 -10.12
N ARG A 15 -29.85 18.58 -9.94
CA ARG A 15 -28.72 19.49 -9.65
C ARG A 15 -28.07 19.19 -8.31
N GLN A 16 -28.88 18.98 -7.26
CA GLN A 16 -28.35 18.61 -5.93
C GLN A 16 -27.65 17.26 -5.98
N PHE A 17 -28.22 16.27 -6.68
CA PHE A 17 -27.58 14.96 -6.87
C PHE A 17 -26.23 15.11 -7.58
N ASN A 18 -26.16 15.88 -8.70
CA ASN A 18 -24.90 16.09 -9.41
C ASN A 18 -23.84 16.77 -8.53
N LYS A 19 -24.22 17.74 -7.71
CA LYS A 19 -23.32 18.34 -6.72
C LYS A 19 -22.81 17.31 -5.71
N ASN A 20 -23.72 16.54 -5.12
CA ASN A 20 -23.37 15.48 -4.17
C ASN A 20 -22.44 14.43 -4.79
N LYS A 21 -22.73 14.02 -6.04
CA LYS A 21 -21.92 13.04 -6.80
C LYS A 21 -20.46 13.45 -6.90
N TRP A 22 -20.20 14.69 -7.34
CA TRP A 22 -18.83 15.18 -7.49
C TRP A 22 -18.13 15.38 -6.15
N LEU A 23 -18.78 16.02 -5.18
CA LEU A 23 -18.22 16.22 -3.83
C LEU A 23 -17.83 14.90 -3.18
N PHE A 24 -18.72 13.91 -3.25
CA PHE A 24 -18.50 12.59 -2.70
C PHE A 24 -17.35 11.88 -3.41
N SER A 25 -17.41 11.79 -4.73
CA SER A 25 -16.43 11.01 -5.49
C SER A 25 -15.01 11.60 -5.40
N VAL A 26 -14.86 12.92 -5.52
CA VAL A 26 -13.56 13.60 -5.44
C VAL A 26 -12.94 13.44 -4.06
N SER A 27 -13.74 13.43 -2.98
CA SER A 27 -13.24 13.24 -1.62
C SER A 27 -12.60 11.85 -1.40
N GLY A 28 -12.91 10.88 -2.26
CA GLY A 28 -12.25 9.58 -2.31
C GLY A 28 -10.74 9.64 -2.58
N ILE A 29 -10.23 10.68 -3.26
CA ILE A 29 -8.80 10.86 -3.52
C ILE A 29 -8.02 10.85 -2.19
N GLY A 30 -8.33 11.77 -1.28
CA GLY A 30 -7.62 11.90 -0.01
C GLY A 30 -7.78 10.65 0.87
N ARG A 31 -8.97 10.02 0.86
CA ARG A 31 -9.23 8.80 1.60
C ARG A 31 -8.34 7.65 1.14
N ASP A 32 -8.25 7.43 -0.15
CA ASP A 32 -7.44 6.34 -0.70
C ASP A 32 -5.95 6.65 -0.66
N MET A 33 -5.53 7.92 -0.73
CA MET A 33 -4.15 8.31 -0.42
C MET A 33 -3.76 7.91 1.01
N SER A 34 -4.60 8.19 2.00
CA SER A 34 -4.34 7.85 3.40
C SER A 34 -4.30 6.34 3.64
N TYR A 35 -5.18 5.59 2.98
CA TYR A 35 -5.17 4.12 3.03
C TYR A 35 -3.90 3.53 2.42
N GLN A 36 -3.47 4.02 1.25
CA GLN A 36 -2.28 3.53 0.56
C GLN A 36 -0.99 3.80 1.32
N LEU A 37 -0.90 4.93 2.02
CA LEU A 37 0.25 5.22 2.89
C LEU A 37 0.47 4.09 3.91
N ILE A 38 -0.58 3.57 4.49
CA ILE A 38 -0.48 2.48 5.47
C ILE A 38 -0.38 1.12 4.79
N ALA A 39 -1.29 0.81 3.87
CA ALA A 39 -1.38 -0.53 3.26
C ALA A 39 -0.16 -0.91 2.42
N ALA A 40 0.45 0.05 1.73
CA ALA A 40 1.59 -0.20 0.85
C ALA A 40 2.95 0.19 1.47
N PHE A 41 3.01 1.20 2.33
CA PHE A 41 4.27 1.79 2.75
C PHE A 41 4.58 1.71 4.25
N LEU A 42 3.64 1.29 5.10
CA LEU A 42 3.94 1.12 6.53
C LEU A 42 5.10 0.15 6.76
N LEU A 43 5.06 -1.00 6.08
CA LEU A 43 6.15 -1.99 6.20
C LEU A 43 7.48 -1.44 5.63
N THR A 44 7.43 -0.68 4.55
CA THR A 44 8.60 0.00 3.98
C THR A 44 9.18 1.04 4.94
N TYR A 45 8.32 1.85 5.58
CA TYR A 45 8.75 2.79 6.62
C TYR A 45 9.42 2.08 7.79
N ILE A 46 8.82 1.00 8.30
CA ILE A 46 9.41 0.21 9.39
C ILE A 46 10.74 -0.40 8.98
N GLN A 47 10.83 -0.93 7.76
CA GLN A 47 12.02 -1.61 7.23
C GLN A 47 13.19 -0.65 6.99
N PHE A 48 12.95 0.50 6.41
CA PHE A 48 14.00 1.43 5.99
C PHE A 48 14.13 2.66 6.89
N GLY A 49 13.10 3.01 7.65
CA GLY A 49 13.07 4.19 8.51
C GLY A 49 13.40 3.91 9.99
N MET A 50 13.24 2.67 10.44
CA MET A 50 13.42 2.32 11.86
C MET A 50 14.49 1.24 12.02
N THR A 51 15.38 1.42 13.00
CA THR A 51 16.41 0.43 13.33
C THR A 51 15.82 -0.59 14.31
N LEU A 52 15.52 -1.78 13.82
CA LEU A 52 14.91 -2.87 14.61
C LEU A 52 15.67 -4.17 14.40
N SER A 53 15.81 -4.99 15.46
CA SER A 53 16.29 -6.35 15.32
C SER A 53 15.35 -7.21 14.47
N ILE A 54 15.85 -8.31 13.92
CA ILE A 54 15.05 -9.29 13.15
C ILE A 54 13.83 -9.75 13.96
N ALA A 55 14.01 -10.02 15.25
CA ALA A 55 12.92 -10.45 16.14
C ALA A 55 11.85 -9.36 16.31
N GLN A 56 12.24 -8.10 16.49
CA GLN A 56 11.34 -6.96 16.63
C GLN A 56 10.58 -6.71 15.33
N PHE A 57 11.26 -6.67 14.20
CA PHE A 57 10.65 -6.51 12.87
C PHE A 57 9.67 -7.63 12.55
N THR A 58 10.08 -8.89 12.75
CA THR A 58 9.23 -10.05 12.47
C THR A 58 7.99 -10.05 13.36
N THR A 59 8.15 -9.78 14.65
CA THR A 59 7.03 -9.68 15.59
C THR A 59 6.07 -8.58 15.20
N LEU A 60 6.57 -7.39 14.91
CA LEU A 60 5.74 -6.24 14.51
C LEU A 60 4.99 -6.52 13.21
N SER A 61 5.66 -6.99 12.17
CA SER A 61 5.05 -7.31 10.88
C SER A 61 3.95 -8.35 10.99
N LEU A 62 4.20 -9.43 11.74
CA LEU A 62 3.20 -10.49 11.94
C LEU A 62 2.02 -10.01 12.78
N LEU A 63 2.27 -9.22 13.82
CA LEU A 63 1.19 -8.67 14.65
C LEU A 63 0.32 -7.67 13.88
N ILE A 64 0.91 -6.77 13.10
CA ILE A 64 0.14 -5.87 12.22
C ILE A 64 -0.72 -6.68 11.26
N GLY A 65 -0.16 -7.69 10.59
CA GLY A 65 -0.89 -8.54 9.66
C GLY A 65 -2.04 -9.32 10.31
N VAL A 66 -1.80 -9.95 11.45
CA VAL A 66 -2.79 -10.83 12.12
C VAL A 66 -3.75 -10.03 13.00
N LEU A 67 -3.23 -9.19 13.92
CA LEU A 67 -4.08 -8.44 14.86
C LEU A 67 -4.98 -7.46 14.15
N GLY A 68 -4.50 -6.80 13.09
CA GLY A 68 -5.34 -5.91 12.29
C GLY A 68 -6.57 -6.63 11.73
N ARG A 69 -6.42 -7.86 11.25
CA ARG A 69 -7.55 -8.63 10.69
C ARG A 69 -8.52 -9.16 11.76
N VAL A 70 -7.99 -9.58 12.90
CA VAL A 70 -8.83 -9.94 14.05
C VAL A 70 -9.60 -8.72 14.55
N TRP A 71 -8.93 -7.56 14.61
CA TRP A 71 -9.55 -6.31 15.02
C TRP A 71 -10.63 -5.85 14.03
N ASP A 72 -10.39 -5.89 12.72
CA ASP A 72 -11.38 -5.59 11.69
C ASP A 72 -12.65 -6.45 11.84
N ALA A 73 -12.48 -7.75 12.10
CA ALA A 73 -13.61 -8.66 12.26
C ALA A 73 -14.53 -8.29 13.45
N ILE A 74 -13.99 -7.62 14.45
CA ILE A 74 -14.73 -7.14 15.63
C ILE A 74 -15.20 -5.70 15.41
N ASN A 75 -14.32 -4.84 14.95
CA ASN A 75 -14.54 -3.40 14.84
C ASN A 75 -15.56 -3.03 13.77
N ASP A 76 -15.51 -3.67 12.57
CA ASP A 76 -16.41 -3.36 11.46
C ASP A 76 -17.90 -3.57 11.83
N PRO A 77 -18.33 -4.72 12.43
CA PRO A 77 -19.71 -4.89 12.87
C PRO A 77 -20.13 -3.92 13.99
N VAL A 78 -19.21 -3.63 14.93
CA VAL A 78 -19.48 -2.70 16.03
C VAL A 78 -19.70 -1.29 15.50
N MET A 79 -18.81 -0.81 14.62
CA MET A 79 -18.96 0.50 14.00
C MET A 79 -20.21 0.59 13.12
N GLY A 80 -20.50 -0.45 12.34
CA GLY A 80 -21.75 -0.54 11.59
C GLY A 80 -22.99 -0.36 12.48
N ALA A 81 -23.02 -1.04 13.62
CA ALA A 81 -24.13 -0.92 14.57
C ALA A 81 -24.23 0.48 15.21
N ILE A 82 -23.10 1.10 15.55
CA ILE A 82 -23.05 2.46 16.11
C ILE A 82 -23.58 3.48 15.08
N ILE A 83 -23.11 3.40 13.84
CA ILE A 83 -23.54 4.29 12.75
C ILE A 83 -25.05 4.11 12.47
N GLU A 84 -25.53 2.87 12.43
CA GLU A 84 -26.96 2.56 12.25
C GLU A 84 -27.83 3.17 13.37
N GLY A 85 -27.34 3.14 14.62
CA GLY A 85 -28.01 3.71 15.78
C GLY A 85 -27.95 5.24 15.87
N THR A 86 -27.22 5.91 15.00
CA THR A 86 -26.99 7.37 15.11
C THR A 86 -28.21 8.20 14.73
N HIS A 87 -28.56 9.18 15.60
CA HIS A 87 -29.71 10.08 15.47
C HIS A 87 -29.28 11.54 15.70
N MET A 88 -28.25 12.02 15.00
CA MET A 88 -27.74 13.38 15.16
C MET A 88 -28.40 14.36 14.17
N LYS A 89 -28.59 15.61 14.59
CA LYS A 89 -29.12 16.70 13.73
C LYS A 89 -28.21 16.99 12.54
N PHE A 90 -26.91 16.70 12.65
CA PHE A 90 -25.91 16.92 11.59
C PHE A 90 -25.97 15.86 10.48
N GLY A 91 -26.76 14.79 10.64
CA GLY A 91 -26.91 13.67 9.70
C GLY A 91 -26.58 12.33 10.37
N LYS A 92 -26.82 11.24 9.63
CA LYS A 92 -26.53 9.88 10.08
C LYS A 92 -25.06 9.50 9.89
N PHE A 93 -24.51 9.77 8.71
CA PHE A 93 -23.17 9.34 8.29
C PHE A 93 -22.11 10.44 8.47
N ARG A 94 -22.48 11.70 8.22
CA ARG A 94 -21.58 12.87 8.24
C ARG A 94 -20.76 13.01 9.54
N PRO A 95 -21.32 12.83 10.75
CA PRO A 95 -20.55 12.91 11.98
C PRO A 95 -19.41 11.88 12.04
N TRP A 96 -19.70 10.65 11.66
CA TRP A 96 -18.73 9.55 11.71
C TRP A 96 -17.64 9.68 10.67
N ILE A 97 -17.99 10.15 9.46
CA ILE A 97 -17.01 10.47 8.43
C ILE A 97 -16.05 11.55 8.91
N LEU A 98 -16.57 12.61 9.53
CA LEU A 98 -15.77 13.74 10.00
C LEU A 98 -14.87 13.35 11.18
N ILE A 99 -15.45 12.75 12.22
CA ILE A 99 -14.69 12.30 13.41
C ILE A 99 -13.63 11.29 12.99
N GLY A 100 -14.01 10.30 12.17
CA GLY A 100 -13.09 9.30 11.65
C GLY A 100 -11.94 9.95 10.87
N ALA A 101 -12.22 10.89 9.98
CA ALA A 101 -11.19 11.56 9.19
C ALA A 101 -10.20 12.36 10.04
N VAL A 102 -10.70 13.16 11.00
CA VAL A 102 -9.85 13.99 11.87
C VAL A 102 -8.97 13.10 12.76
N LEU A 103 -9.56 12.11 13.41
CA LEU A 103 -8.81 11.19 14.28
C LEU A 103 -7.79 10.38 13.49
N THR A 104 -8.18 9.83 12.33
CA THR A 104 -7.25 9.10 11.45
C THR A 104 -6.09 9.99 11.00
N GLY A 105 -6.36 11.24 10.61
CA GLY A 105 -5.32 12.19 10.23
C GLY A 105 -4.31 12.44 11.35
N LEU A 106 -4.79 12.65 12.59
CA LEU A 106 -3.93 12.82 13.75
C LEU A 106 -3.10 11.56 14.06
N ILE A 107 -3.71 10.38 13.95
CA ILE A 107 -3.03 9.11 14.19
C ILE A 107 -1.98 8.83 13.11
N ILE A 108 -2.24 9.14 11.85
CA ILE A 108 -1.24 9.03 10.77
C ILE A 108 -0.04 9.94 11.07
N ILE A 109 -0.27 11.19 11.46
CA ILE A 109 0.83 12.08 11.84
C ILE A 109 1.61 11.49 13.03
N LEU A 110 0.92 11.03 14.08
CA LEU A 110 1.55 10.41 15.24
C LEU A 110 2.39 9.18 14.85
N MET A 111 1.88 8.31 13.98
CA MET A 111 2.52 7.05 13.56
C MET A 111 3.89 7.26 12.90
N PHE A 112 4.03 8.31 12.08
CA PHE A 112 5.26 8.55 11.31
C PHE A 112 6.18 9.62 11.90
N ASN A 113 5.77 10.32 12.96
CA ASN A 113 6.56 11.41 13.56
C ASN A 113 7.14 11.07 14.94
N VAL A 114 6.73 9.99 15.58
CA VAL A 114 7.34 9.52 16.83
C VAL A 114 8.53 8.62 16.50
N GLN A 115 9.67 9.25 16.18
CA GLN A 115 10.90 8.58 15.73
C GLN A 115 11.92 8.37 16.86
N SER A 116 11.63 8.90 18.06
CA SER A 116 12.51 8.78 19.23
C SER A 116 12.42 7.42 19.94
N LEU A 117 11.35 6.67 19.69
CA LEU A 117 11.18 5.34 20.26
C LEU A 117 11.97 4.30 19.46
N THR A 118 12.64 3.39 20.16
CA THR A 118 13.44 2.32 19.57
C THR A 118 13.09 0.96 20.20
N GLY A 119 13.53 -0.11 19.57
CA GLY A 119 13.43 -1.45 20.10
C GLY A 119 11.98 -1.88 20.39
N TRP A 120 11.77 -2.60 21.49
CA TRP A 120 10.44 -3.10 21.88
C TRP A 120 9.46 -2.00 22.28
N GLY A 121 9.94 -0.83 22.71
CA GLY A 121 9.11 0.35 22.96
C GLY A 121 8.45 0.85 21.68
N PHE A 122 9.17 0.92 20.57
CA PHE A 122 8.63 1.23 19.26
C PHE A 122 7.63 0.17 18.78
N VAL A 123 7.94 -1.12 18.97
CA VAL A 123 7.02 -2.22 18.59
C VAL A 123 5.68 -2.08 19.31
N ALA A 124 5.69 -1.89 20.63
CA ALA A 124 4.47 -1.72 21.42
C ALA A 124 3.68 -0.48 21.01
N PHE A 125 4.37 0.65 20.84
CA PHE A 125 3.78 1.90 20.35
C PHE A 125 3.10 1.70 19.00
N MET A 126 3.80 1.13 18.03
CA MET A 126 3.29 0.95 16.67
C MET A 126 2.08 0.03 16.62
N ILE A 127 2.03 -1.05 17.42
CA ILE A 127 0.86 -1.93 17.50
C ILE A 127 -0.36 -1.15 18.01
N VAL A 128 -0.20 -0.38 19.08
CA VAL A 128 -1.32 0.40 19.65
C VAL A 128 -1.80 1.45 18.64
N VAL A 129 -0.89 2.21 18.05
CA VAL A 129 -1.23 3.26 17.09
C VAL A 129 -1.86 2.67 15.82
N TYR A 130 -1.40 1.50 15.38
CA TYR A 130 -1.99 0.79 14.25
C TYR A 130 -3.45 0.36 14.53
N LEU A 131 -3.74 -0.20 15.69
CA LEU A 131 -5.11 -0.56 16.08
C LEU A 131 -6.02 0.67 16.22
N LEU A 132 -5.49 1.78 16.72
CA LEU A 132 -6.21 3.06 16.74
C LEU A 132 -6.49 3.57 15.31
N TRP A 133 -5.52 3.45 14.42
CA TRP A 133 -5.70 3.80 13.00
C TRP A 133 -6.79 2.94 12.35
N GLU A 134 -6.76 1.62 12.51
CA GLU A 134 -7.80 0.72 12.01
C GLU A 134 -9.19 1.14 12.52
N THR A 135 -9.31 1.44 13.82
CA THR A 135 -10.59 1.86 14.41
C THR A 135 -11.11 3.16 13.80
N THR A 136 -10.26 4.17 13.72
CA THR A 136 -10.68 5.50 13.26
C THR A 136 -10.87 5.55 11.75
N PHE A 137 -10.08 4.80 11.00
CA PHE A 137 -10.28 4.65 9.56
C PHE A 137 -11.58 3.91 9.25
N THR A 138 -11.91 2.85 9.99
CA THR A 138 -13.19 2.13 9.86
C THR A 138 -14.39 3.06 10.14
N MET A 139 -14.29 3.98 11.11
CA MET A 139 -15.34 4.99 11.32
C MET A 139 -15.62 5.81 10.05
N ASN A 140 -14.56 6.28 9.40
CA ASN A 140 -14.66 7.04 8.16
C ASN A 140 -15.16 6.14 7.02
N ASP A 141 -14.56 4.97 6.84
CA ASP A 141 -14.79 4.08 5.69
C ASP A 141 -16.22 3.55 5.65
N ILE A 142 -16.73 2.99 6.75
CA ILE A 142 -18.11 2.50 6.84
C ILE A 142 -19.10 3.65 6.67
N GLY A 143 -18.84 4.78 7.32
CA GLY A 143 -19.68 5.98 7.15
C GLY A 143 -19.74 6.46 5.70
N TYR A 144 -18.59 6.50 5.04
CA TYR A 144 -18.44 6.92 3.65
C TYR A 144 -19.19 6.01 2.68
N TRP A 145 -18.92 4.70 2.70
CA TRP A 145 -19.59 3.75 1.79
C TRP A 145 -21.09 3.60 2.07
N SER A 146 -21.51 3.70 3.33
CA SER A 146 -22.92 3.69 3.69
C SER A 146 -23.66 4.95 3.20
N MET A 147 -22.99 6.11 3.26
CA MET A 147 -23.57 7.34 2.74
C MET A 147 -23.77 7.30 1.21
N LEU A 148 -22.90 6.62 0.47
CA LEU A 148 -23.04 6.46 -0.99
C LEU A 148 -24.42 5.89 -1.36
N ALA A 149 -24.87 4.85 -0.67
CA ALA A 149 -26.17 4.24 -0.91
C ALA A 149 -27.34 5.20 -0.64
N SER A 150 -27.15 6.19 0.27
CA SER A 150 -28.16 7.17 0.64
C SER A 150 -28.25 8.38 -0.27
N LEU A 151 -27.30 8.59 -1.20
CA LEU A 151 -27.27 9.77 -2.08
C LEU A 151 -28.37 9.78 -3.14
N SER A 152 -28.83 8.61 -3.59
CA SER A 152 -29.94 8.48 -4.55
C SER A 152 -30.72 7.19 -4.36
N SER A 153 -32.04 7.23 -4.64
CA SER A 153 -32.89 6.02 -4.76
C SER A 153 -32.79 5.37 -6.15
N LYS A 154 -32.36 6.13 -7.16
CA LYS A 154 -32.26 5.66 -8.54
C LYS A 154 -30.99 4.81 -8.71
N LYS A 155 -31.14 3.56 -9.17
CA LYS A 155 -30.03 2.60 -9.35
C LYS A 155 -28.95 3.15 -10.30
N GLU A 156 -29.33 3.78 -11.41
CA GLU A 156 -28.42 4.36 -12.39
C GLU A 156 -27.56 5.48 -11.78
N GLN A 157 -28.19 6.32 -10.94
CA GLN A 157 -27.48 7.40 -10.25
C GLN A 157 -26.49 6.84 -9.23
N ARG A 158 -26.86 5.82 -8.42
CA ARG A 158 -25.95 5.14 -7.49
C ARG A 158 -24.76 4.51 -8.22
N ASN A 159 -25.02 3.82 -9.34
CA ASN A 159 -23.96 3.25 -10.17
C ASN A 159 -22.99 4.31 -10.70
N SER A 160 -23.51 5.46 -11.14
CA SER A 160 -22.68 6.59 -11.61
C SER A 160 -21.79 7.17 -10.51
N VAL A 161 -22.31 7.30 -9.28
CA VAL A 161 -21.48 7.74 -8.11
C VAL A 161 -20.41 6.69 -7.80
N THR A 162 -20.79 5.42 -7.71
CA THR A 162 -19.87 4.33 -7.41
C THR A 162 -18.72 4.28 -8.42
N MET A 163 -19.03 4.32 -9.72
CA MET A 163 -18.02 4.32 -10.78
C MET A 163 -17.07 5.50 -10.65
N LEU A 164 -17.60 6.71 -10.47
CA LEU A 164 -16.79 7.91 -10.35
C LEU A 164 -15.93 7.90 -9.09
N THR A 165 -16.46 7.40 -7.98
CA THR A 165 -15.74 7.24 -6.71
C THR A 165 -14.56 6.27 -6.86
N VAL A 166 -14.76 5.14 -7.53
CA VAL A 166 -13.68 4.17 -7.79
C VAL A 166 -12.57 4.76 -8.65
N VAL A 167 -12.93 5.57 -9.66
CA VAL A 167 -11.94 6.28 -10.49
C VAL A 167 -11.10 7.25 -9.66
N PHE A 168 -11.73 8.10 -8.85
CA PHE A 168 -11.00 9.05 -8.02
C PHE A 168 -10.21 8.38 -6.87
N ALA A 169 -10.73 7.31 -6.29
CA ALA A 169 -9.99 6.45 -5.37
C ALA A 169 -8.72 5.91 -6.02
N GLY A 170 -8.82 5.41 -7.26
CA GLY A 170 -7.67 4.98 -8.05
C GLY A 170 -6.65 6.09 -8.30
N VAL A 171 -7.10 7.31 -8.61
CA VAL A 171 -6.21 8.49 -8.74
C VAL A 171 -5.48 8.76 -7.44
N GLY A 172 -6.17 8.74 -6.29
CA GLY A 172 -5.57 8.95 -4.98
C GLY A 172 -4.53 7.89 -4.63
N ALA A 173 -4.88 6.62 -4.83
CA ALA A 173 -3.99 5.49 -4.60
C ALA A 173 -2.72 5.59 -5.45
N PHE A 174 -2.87 5.90 -6.73
CA PHE A 174 -1.74 6.05 -7.66
C PHE A 174 -0.85 7.25 -7.30
N ALA A 175 -1.44 8.39 -6.97
CA ALA A 175 -0.70 9.58 -6.56
C ALA A 175 0.12 9.33 -5.28
N ALA A 176 -0.46 8.62 -4.30
CA ALA A 176 0.27 8.23 -3.10
C ALA A 176 1.41 7.26 -3.42
N GLN A 177 1.15 6.18 -4.18
CA GLN A 177 2.19 5.20 -4.50
C GLN A 177 3.36 5.83 -5.28
N GLY A 178 3.07 6.61 -6.31
CA GLY A 178 4.10 7.29 -7.11
C GLY A 178 4.86 8.32 -6.30
N GLY A 179 4.15 9.24 -5.61
CA GLY A 179 4.76 10.31 -4.83
C GLY A 179 5.64 9.79 -3.69
N ILE A 180 5.16 8.84 -2.91
CA ILE A 180 5.92 8.26 -1.81
C ILE A 180 7.18 7.57 -2.33
N SER A 181 7.05 6.73 -3.37
CA SER A 181 8.18 5.98 -3.94
C SER A 181 9.30 6.85 -4.47
N PHE A 182 8.96 8.06 -4.94
CA PHE A 182 9.94 9.05 -5.40
C PHE A 182 10.63 9.77 -4.25
N LEU A 183 9.90 10.05 -3.16
CA LEU A 183 10.35 10.98 -2.13
C LEU A 183 11.14 10.32 -1.00
N TYR A 184 10.91 9.02 -0.69
CA TYR A 184 11.49 8.44 0.52
C TYR A 184 12.95 7.98 0.40
N PRO A 185 13.47 7.50 -0.75
CA PRO A 185 14.85 7.04 -0.81
C PRO A 185 15.85 8.16 -0.48
N GLY A 186 16.79 7.84 0.38
CA GLY A 186 17.83 8.79 0.84
C GLY A 186 17.47 9.58 2.10
N ASN A 187 16.22 9.58 2.56
CA ASN A 187 15.82 10.20 3.83
C ASN A 187 14.44 9.72 4.31
N VAL A 188 14.33 8.42 4.60
CA VAL A 188 13.04 7.78 4.90
C VAL A 188 12.31 8.45 6.07
N GLN A 189 12.98 8.68 7.20
CA GLN A 189 12.33 9.25 8.38
C GLN A 189 11.72 10.62 8.11
N GLN A 190 12.50 11.53 7.52
CA GLN A 190 12.04 12.89 7.24
C GLN A 190 10.99 12.92 6.12
N ALA A 191 11.19 12.11 5.08
CA ALA A 191 10.24 12.01 3.98
C ALA A 191 8.86 11.54 4.48
N PHE A 192 8.81 10.43 5.23
CA PHE A 192 7.54 9.94 5.78
C PHE A 192 6.90 10.88 6.80
N SER A 193 7.70 11.65 7.55
CA SER A 193 7.20 12.71 8.41
C SER A 193 6.39 13.74 7.62
N TRP A 194 6.99 14.34 6.58
CA TRP A 194 6.29 15.32 5.73
C TRP A 194 5.17 14.73 4.89
N ILE A 195 5.37 13.54 4.33
CA ILE A 195 4.35 12.82 3.54
C ILE A 195 3.12 12.53 4.40
N SER A 196 3.31 12.06 5.63
CA SER A 196 2.20 11.76 6.54
C SER A 196 1.39 13.00 6.88
N ILE A 197 2.05 14.13 7.14
CA ILE A 197 1.40 15.42 7.38
C ILE A 197 0.63 15.88 6.13
N ALA A 198 1.27 15.85 4.96
CA ALA A 198 0.64 16.27 3.70
C ALA A 198 -0.60 15.42 3.37
N ILE A 199 -0.48 14.10 3.45
CA ILE A 199 -1.59 13.19 3.18
C ILE A 199 -2.70 13.35 4.23
N ALA A 200 -2.38 13.49 5.51
CA ALA A 200 -3.36 13.72 6.55
C ALA A 200 -4.14 15.02 6.32
N VAL A 201 -3.45 16.11 5.97
CA VAL A 201 -4.09 17.40 5.66
C VAL A 201 -4.99 17.29 4.44
N ILE A 202 -4.51 16.68 3.34
CA ILE A 202 -5.31 16.47 2.12
C ILE A 202 -6.55 15.64 2.45
N PHE A 203 -6.39 14.52 3.14
CA PHE A 203 -7.48 13.64 3.54
C PHE A 203 -8.52 14.37 4.37
N VAL A 204 -8.10 14.99 5.48
CA VAL A 204 -9.01 15.70 6.38
C VAL A 204 -9.71 16.86 5.66
N ALA A 205 -8.97 17.67 4.90
CA ALA A 205 -9.55 18.79 4.17
C ALA A 205 -10.62 18.34 3.16
N MET A 206 -10.34 17.29 2.37
CA MET A 206 -11.30 16.77 1.38
C MET A 206 -12.55 16.19 2.06
N GLN A 207 -12.39 15.46 3.19
CA GLN A 207 -13.52 14.92 3.94
C GLN A 207 -14.34 16.04 4.61
N VAL A 208 -13.69 17.05 5.19
CA VAL A 208 -14.38 18.22 5.79
C VAL A 208 -15.19 18.96 4.73
N VAL A 209 -14.58 19.30 3.60
CA VAL A 209 -15.29 20.01 2.49
C VAL A 209 -16.48 19.18 2.01
N MET A 210 -16.31 17.89 1.81
CA MET A 210 -17.39 17.01 1.41
C MET A 210 -18.50 16.99 2.45
N VAL A 211 -18.19 16.75 3.72
CA VAL A 211 -19.18 16.65 4.81
C VAL A 211 -19.95 17.95 5.02
N LEU A 212 -19.32 19.11 4.87
CA LEU A 212 -19.99 20.41 5.04
C LEU A 212 -20.92 20.74 3.87
N LEU A 213 -20.57 20.36 2.66
CA LEU A 213 -21.29 20.76 1.44
C LEU A 213 -22.29 19.72 0.93
N ILE A 214 -22.15 18.44 1.29
CA ILE A 214 -23.04 17.37 0.88
C ILE A 214 -24.35 17.42 1.67
N LYS A 215 -25.46 17.08 1.02
CA LYS A 215 -26.76 16.95 1.67
C LYS A 215 -27.17 15.50 1.70
N GLU A 216 -27.28 14.92 2.91
CA GLU A 216 -27.86 13.59 3.11
C GLU A 216 -29.39 13.64 2.88
N ARG A 217 -29.96 12.53 2.45
CA ARG A 217 -31.40 12.35 2.39
C ARG A 217 -31.99 12.24 3.78
N PRO A 218 -33.27 12.67 3.97
CA PRO A 218 -34.01 12.40 5.20
C PRO A 218 -34.05 10.91 5.52
N ARG A 219 -33.99 10.56 6.79
CA ARG A 219 -33.87 9.18 7.27
C ARG A 219 -35.07 8.29 6.91
N ASP A 220 -36.26 8.85 6.89
CA ASP A 220 -37.51 8.21 6.48
C ASP A 220 -37.51 7.74 5.02
N GLN A 221 -36.65 8.34 4.20
CA GLN A 221 -36.46 8.00 2.79
C GLN A 221 -35.25 7.05 2.54
N MET A 222 -34.51 6.69 3.59
CA MET A 222 -33.39 5.76 3.48
C MET A 222 -33.87 4.33 3.56
N GLU A 223 -33.47 3.50 2.57
CA GLU A 223 -33.65 2.05 2.65
C GLU A 223 -32.89 1.50 3.87
N LYS A 224 -33.50 0.60 4.63
CA LYS A 224 -32.81 -0.12 5.69
C LYS A 224 -31.78 -1.04 5.06
N ASN A 225 -30.49 -0.81 5.31
CA ASN A 225 -29.46 -1.76 4.93
C ASN A 225 -29.69 -3.07 5.72
N GLU A 226 -29.83 -4.16 5.01
CA GLU A 226 -29.88 -5.49 5.64
C GLU A 226 -28.56 -5.75 6.38
N LYS A 227 -28.66 -5.97 7.69
CA LYS A 227 -27.50 -6.35 8.51
C LYS A 227 -27.11 -7.78 8.17
N ILE A 228 -26.00 -7.92 7.44
CA ILE A 228 -25.46 -9.24 7.15
C ILE A 228 -24.63 -9.69 8.35
N SER A 229 -25.10 -10.73 9.04
CA SER A 229 -24.32 -11.33 10.11
C SER A 229 -23.24 -12.25 9.54
N VAL A 230 -22.10 -12.37 10.24
CA VAL A 230 -21.04 -13.32 9.89
C VAL A 230 -21.60 -14.75 9.74
N LYS A 231 -22.60 -15.11 10.54
CA LYS A 231 -23.31 -16.40 10.45
C LYS A 231 -24.10 -16.54 9.14
N GLN A 232 -24.75 -15.48 8.67
CA GLN A 232 -25.45 -15.49 7.38
C GLN A 232 -24.45 -15.59 6.22
N MET A 233 -23.34 -14.83 6.29
CA MET A 233 -22.24 -14.93 5.32
C MET A 233 -21.70 -16.37 5.23
N TRP A 234 -21.40 -16.97 6.37
CA TRP A 234 -20.91 -18.35 6.43
C TRP A 234 -21.93 -19.37 5.89
N ASN A 235 -23.21 -19.23 6.25
CA ASN A 235 -24.26 -20.09 5.74
C ASN A 235 -24.45 -19.95 4.22
N THR A 236 -24.37 -18.73 3.67
CA THR A 236 -24.47 -18.50 2.23
C THR A 236 -23.28 -19.14 1.50
N ILE A 237 -22.05 -18.96 2.02
CA ILE A 237 -20.85 -19.60 1.45
C ILE A 237 -20.97 -21.13 1.49
N LYS A 238 -21.32 -21.68 2.65
CA LYS A 238 -21.45 -23.15 2.83
C LYS A 238 -22.50 -23.76 1.92
N ASN A 239 -23.54 -23.00 1.67
CA ASN A 239 -24.71 -23.46 0.93
C ASN A 239 -24.66 -23.15 -0.57
N ASN A 240 -23.70 -22.37 -1.05
CA ASN A 240 -23.46 -22.07 -2.45
C ASN A 240 -22.04 -22.47 -2.82
N ASP A 241 -21.91 -23.61 -3.48
CA ASP A 241 -20.61 -24.18 -3.87
C ASP A 241 -19.83 -23.25 -4.81
N GLN A 242 -20.49 -22.50 -5.67
CA GLN A 242 -19.84 -21.60 -6.62
C GLN A 242 -19.27 -20.34 -5.92
N ILE A 243 -19.96 -19.80 -4.92
CA ILE A 243 -19.43 -18.73 -4.06
C ILE A 243 -18.19 -19.22 -3.31
N LEU A 244 -18.22 -20.44 -2.77
CA LEU A 244 -17.08 -21.02 -2.06
C LEU A 244 -15.84 -21.08 -2.97
N TRP A 245 -15.99 -21.63 -4.17
CA TRP A 245 -14.87 -21.75 -5.11
C TRP A 245 -14.36 -20.39 -5.58
N MET A 246 -15.26 -19.45 -5.88
CA MET A 246 -14.85 -18.08 -6.26
C MET A 246 -14.18 -17.31 -5.13
N THR A 247 -14.58 -17.56 -3.88
CA THR A 247 -13.92 -17.02 -2.69
C THR A 247 -12.46 -17.48 -2.62
N LEU A 248 -12.21 -18.78 -2.83
CA LEU A 248 -10.86 -19.33 -2.88
C LEU A 248 -10.05 -18.81 -4.08
N VAL A 249 -10.68 -18.71 -5.25
CA VAL A 249 -10.05 -18.11 -6.46
C VAL A 249 -9.57 -16.69 -6.17
N MET A 250 -10.44 -15.85 -5.59
CA MET A 250 -10.11 -14.47 -5.22
C MET A 250 -9.03 -14.39 -4.14
N LEU A 251 -9.05 -15.31 -3.17
CA LEU A 251 -8.01 -15.36 -2.14
C LEU A 251 -6.64 -15.63 -2.75
N PHE A 252 -6.50 -16.69 -3.54
CA PHE A 252 -5.23 -17.04 -4.20
C PHE A 252 -4.77 -15.93 -5.16
N TYR A 253 -5.69 -15.33 -5.90
CA TYR A 253 -5.38 -14.19 -6.75
C TYR A 253 -4.82 -13.00 -5.94
N ASN A 254 -5.52 -12.60 -4.89
CA ASN A 254 -5.09 -11.45 -4.06
C ASN A 254 -3.75 -11.70 -3.37
N ILE A 255 -3.50 -12.91 -2.87
CA ILE A 255 -2.19 -13.27 -2.30
C ILE A 255 -1.10 -13.13 -3.36
N GLY A 256 -1.30 -13.73 -4.56
CA GLY A 256 -0.32 -13.67 -5.63
C GLY A 256 -0.04 -12.26 -6.12
N SER A 257 -1.08 -11.46 -6.34
CA SER A 257 -0.93 -10.08 -6.84
C SER A 257 -0.29 -9.13 -5.82
N SER A 258 -0.53 -9.33 -4.52
CA SER A 258 -0.01 -8.45 -3.46
C SER A 258 1.49 -8.62 -3.19
N MET A 259 2.09 -9.76 -3.57
CA MET A 259 3.54 -10.00 -3.38
C MET A 259 4.41 -9.04 -4.18
N LEU A 260 4.00 -8.70 -5.39
CA LEU A 260 4.72 -7.75 -6.21
C LEU A 260 4.80 -6.39 -5.51
N VAL A 261 3.69 -5.92 -4.94
CA VAL A 261 3.65 -4.64 -4.18
C VAL A 261 4.55 -4.70 -2.94
N GLY A 262 4.60 -5.85 -2.24
CA GLY A 262 5.37 -6.00 -1.00
C GLY A 262 6.89 -6.12 -1.18
N LEU A 263 7.36 -6.65 -2.31
CA LEU A 263 8.78 -7.01 -2.50
C LEU A 263 9.45 -6.34 -3.70
N ALA A 264 8.69 -5.72 -4.62
CA ALA A 264 9.24 -5.17 -5.86
C ALA A 264 10.29 -4.10 -5.60
N TYR A 265 10.09 -3.22 -4.60
CA TYR A 265 11.08 -2.20 -4.23
C TYR A 265 12.38 -2.84 -3.74
N ASN A 266 12.31 -3.87 -2.92
CA ASN A 266 13.49 -4.57 -2.44
C ASN A 266 14.27 -5.23 -3.59
N LEU A 267 13.56 -5.82 -4.57
CA LEU A 267 14.20 -6.37 -5.76
C LEU A 267 14.79 -5.27 -6.65
N TYR A 268 14.08 -4.15 -6.84
CA TYR A 268 14.58 -3.00 -7.58
C TYR A 268 15.85 -2.45 -6.95
N PHE A 269 15.85 -2.18 -5.64
CA PHE A 269 17.00 -1.65 -4.92
C PHE A 269 18.20 -2.60 -4.94
N LEU A 270 17.96 -3.91 -4.83
CA LEU A 270 19.03 -4.91 -4.89
C LEU A 270 19.70 -5.00 -6.27
N GLU A 271 18.94 -4.85 -7.34
CA GLU A 271 19.45 -5.07 -8.72
C GLU A 271 19.84 -3.76 -9.43
N ILE A 272 19.11 -2.67 -9.21
CA ILE A 272 19.33 -1.39 -9.90
C ILE A 272 20.05 -0.41 -8.99
N GLY A 273 19.55 -0.20 -7.78
CA GLY A 273 20.10 0.69 -6.77
C GLY A 273 19.03 1.34 -5.92
N TYR A 274 19.45 1.90 -4.78
CA TYR A 274 18.57 2.58 -3.83
C TYR A 274 18.35 4.04 -4.27
N ASP A 275 17.35 4.27 -5.10
CA ASP A 275 17.00 5.59 -5.65
C ASP A 275 15.50 5.77 -5.86
N GLY A 276 15.09 6.99 -6.23
CA GLY A 276 13.68 7.34 -6.50
C GLY A 276 13.17 6.97 -7.90
N ASN A 277 13.99 6.40 -8.80
CA ASN A 277 13.59 6.14 -10.18
C ASN A 277 12.55 5.01 -10.32
N ALA A 278 12.30 4.26 -9.24
CA ALA A 278 11.20 3.29 -9.18
C ALA A 278 9.82 3.90 -9.52
N ILE A 279 9.66 5.23 -9.39
CA ILE A 279 8.43 5.94 -9.80
C ILE A 279 8.09 5.72 -11.27
N VAL A 280 9.07 5.61 -12.15
CA VAL A 280 8.86 5.38 -13.60
C VAL A 280 8.18 4.03 -13.82
N PHE A 281 8.65 3.00 -13.11
CA PHE A 281 8.02 1.67 -13.16
C PHE A 281 6.58 1.70 -12.66
N ILE A 282 6.31 2.41 -11.56
CA ILE A 282 4.96 2.55 -11.00
C ILE A 282 4.05 3.33 -11.95
N ALA A 283 4.55 4.38 -12.60
CA ALA A 283 3.78 5.15 -13.56
C ALA A 283 3.37 4.28 -14.77
N ILE A 284 4.30 3.52 -15.32
CA ILE A 284 4.04 2.56 -16.38
C ILE A 284 2.98 1.54 -15.93
N PHE A 285 3.14 0.98 -14.74
CA PHE A 285 2.18 0.06 -14.14
C PHE A 285 0.77 0.65 -14.07
N GLY A 286 0.61 1.83 -13.47
CA GLY A 286 -0.70 2.47 -13.31
C GLY A 286 -1.39 2.72 -14.65
N ILE A 287 -0.66 3.25 -15.62
CA ILE A 287 -1.19 3.53 -16.96
C ILE A 287 -1.66 2.23 -17.64
N PHE A 288 -0.80 1.22 -17.72
CA PHE A 288 -1.13 -0.03 -18.40
C PHE A 288 -2.21 -0.84 -17.67
N ASN A 289 -2.27 -0.79 -16.34
CA ASN A 289 -3.35 -1.40 -15.56
C ASN A 289 -4.72 -0.79 -15.91
N ILE A 290 -4.84 0.55 -15.89
CA ILE A 290 -6.09 1.26 -16.20
C ILE A 290 -6.47 1.05 -17.68
N VAL A 291 -5.54 1.32 -18.59
CA VAL A 291 -5.79 1.23 -20.03
C VAL A 291 -6.20 -0.18 -20.45
N SER A 292 -5.55 -1.20 -19.91
CA SER A 292 -5.87 -2.60 -20.23
C SER A 292 -7.29 -2.99 -19.82
N GLN A 293 -7.78 -2.49 -18.68
CA GLN A 293 -9.14 -2.77 -18.20
C GLN A 293 -10.20 -2.18 -19.13
N LEU A 294 -9.93 -1.03 -19.78
CA LEU A 294 -10.87 -0.43 -20.76
C LEU A 294 -11.09 -1.32 -22.00
N PHE A 295 -10.11 -2.14 -22.35
CA PHE A 295 -10.22 -3.08 -23.46
C PHE A 295 -10.87 -4.41 -23.09
N TYR A 296 -10.97 -4.73 -21.81
CA TYR A 296 -11.48 -6.01 -21.32
C TYR A 296 -12.87 -6.37 -21.89
N PRO A 297 -13.90 -5.47 -21.90
CA PRO A 297 -15.23 -5.84 -22.40
C PRO A 297 -15.21 -6.25 -23.88
N LYS A 298 -14.44 -5.53 -24.72
CA LYS A 298 -14.31 -5.84 -26.16
C LYS A 298 -13.59 -7.17 -26.39
N LEU A 299 -12.54 -7.42 -25.60
CA LEU A 299 -11.78 -8.68 -25.70
C LEU A 299 -12.59 -9.86 -25.19
N SER A 300 -13.30 -9.72 -24.08
CA SER A 300 -14.17 -10.74 -23.52
C SER A 300 -15.31 -11.10 -24.47
N ALA A 301 -15.95 -10.10 -25.11
CA ALA A 301 -16.98 -10.33 -26.11
C ALA A 301 -16.46 -11.09 -27.35
N LYS A 302 -15.20 -10.87 -27.75
CA LYS A 302 -14.61 -11.50 -28.94
C LYS A 302 -14.07 -12.90 -28.68
N LEU A 303 -13.43 -13.13 -27.55
CA LEU A 303 -12.68 -14.35 -27.23
C LEU A 303 -13.46 -15.30 -26.31
N GLY A 304 -14.51 -14.81 -25.65
CA GLY A 304 -15.15 -15.47 -24.53
C GLY A 304 -14.38 -15.30 -23.22
N ARG A 305 -15.09 -15.22 -22.10
CA ARG A 305 -14.53 -14.94 -20.76
C ARG A 305 -13.54 -16.01 -20.30
N LYS A 306 -13.89 -17.30 -20.47
CA LYS A 306 -13.04 -18.44 -20.07
C LYS A 306 -11.71 -18.47 -20.83
N LYS A 307 -11.73 -18.21 -22.15
CA LYS A 307 -10.50 -18.16 -22.96
C LYS A 307 -9.63 -16.96 -22.58
N LEU A 308 -10.26 -15.80 -22.37
CA LEU A 308 -9.54 -14.59 -21.99
C LEU A 308 -8.88 -14.73 -20.62
N GLN A 309 -9.52 -15.32 -19.63
CA GLN A 309 -8.90 -15.54 -18.30
C GLN A 309 -7.69 -16.50 -18.36
N ASN A 310 -7.73 -17.53 -19.21
CA ASN A 310 -6.56 -18.39 -19.43
C ASN A 310 -5.41 -17.64 -20.08
N ILE A 311 -5.69 -16.84 -21.11
CA ILE A 311 -4.69 -15.98 -21.78
C ILE A 311 -4.09 -14.99 -20.76
N SER A 312 -4.90 -14.42 -19.91
CA SER A 312 -4.49 -13.44 -18.89
C SER A 312 -3.45 -14.02 -17.93
N ILE A 313 -3.68 -15.22 -17.41
CA ILE A 313 -2.72 -15.87 -16.52
C ILE A 313 -1.46 -16.30 -17.26
N VAL A 314 -1.57 -16.81 -18.48
CA VAL A 314 -0.39 -17.13 -19.31
C VAL A 314 0.45 -15.87 -19.53
N LEU A 315 -0.18 -14.74 -19.86
CA LEU A 315 0.51 -13.47 -20.06
C LEU A 315 1.23 -13.02 -18.79
N ALA A 316 0.56 -13.09 -17.63
CA ALA A 316 1.18 -12.78 -16.35
C ALA A 316 2.35 -13.73 -16.02
N CYS A 317 2.21 -15.03 -16.26
CA CYS A 317 3.28 -16.01 -16.05
C CYS A 317 4.50 -15.74 -16.94
N VAL A 318 4.30 -15.39 -18.22
CA VAL A 318 5.38 -14.99 -19.12
C VAL A 318 6.10 -13.75 -18.60
N GLY A 319 5.37 -12.75 -18.14
CA GLY A 319 5.95 -11.57 -17.52
C GLY A 319 6.77 -11.89 -16.27
N TYR A 320 6.25 -12.70 -15.35
CA TYR A 320 6.98 -13.15 -14.17
C TYR A 320 8.21 -13.98 -14.50
N LEU A 321 8.12 -14.88 -15.49
CA LEU A 321 9.28 -15.65 -15.96
C LEU A 321 10.35 -14.71 -16.52
N GLY A 322 9.95 -13.70 -17.29
CA GLY A 322 10.86 -12.68 -17.78
C GLY A 322 11.58 -11.97 -16.64
N ILE A 323 10.85 -11.47 -15.62
CA ILE A 323 11.44 -10.82 -14.45
C ILE A 323 12.41 -11.77 -13.72
N ALA A 324 12.07 -13.05 -13.58
CA ALA A 324 12.93 -14.04 -12.96
C ALA A 324 14.27 -14.23 -13.70
N LEU A 325 14.27 -14.10 -15.02
CA LEU A 325 15.44 -14.30 -15.89
C LEU A 325 16.30 -13.04 -16.09
N LEU A 326 15.80 -11.83 -15.72
CA LEU A 326 16.56 -10.59 -15.88
C LEU A 326 17.85 -10.59 -15.06
N GLY A 327 18.93 -10.04 -15.60
CA GLY A 327 20.21 -9.79 -14.93
C GLY A 327 21.02 -11.03 -14.57
N TRP A 328 20.73 -12.18 -15.18
CA TRP A 328 21.58 -13.38 -15.12
C TRP A 328 22.55 -13.48 -16.28
N THR A 329 22.24 -12.83 -17.38
CA THR A 329 23.05 -12.77 -18.59
C THR A 329 23.12 -11.33 -19.12
N GLU A 330 24.14 -11.00 -19.89
CA GLU A 330 24.28 -9.70 -20.53
C GLU A 330 23.18 -9.45 -21.59
N ILE A 331 22.61 -10.52 -22.16
CA ILE A 331 21.53 -10.44 -23.17
C ILE A 331 20.23 -9.91 -22.55
N LEU A 332 19.97 -10.24 -21.28
CA LEU A 332 18.78 -9.81 -20.55
C LEU A 332 19.21 -9.02 -19.30
N PRO A 333 19.70 -7.78 -19.45
CA PRO A 333 20.14 -6.97 -18.32
C PRO A 333 18.96 -6.62 -17.42
N PHE A 334 19.18 -6.53 -16.11
CA PHE A 334 18.19 -6.01 -15.17
C PHE A 334 18.30 -4.48 -15.15
N ASN A 335 17.44 -3.82 -15.87
CA ASN A 335 17.32 -2.36 -15.88
C ASN A 335 15.84 -1.95 -15.93
N LEU A 336 15.58 -0.65 -15.81
CA LEU A 336 14.23 -0.11 -15.76
C LEU A 336 13.41 -0.46 -17.01
N ILE A 337 14.01 -0.47 -18.19
CA ILE A 337 13.32 -0.74 -19.46
C ILE A 337 12.88 -2.21 -19.52
N THR A 338 13.81 -3.15 -19.30
CA THR A 338 13.51 -4.59 -19.34
C THR A 338 12.53 -5.00 -18.26
N LEU A 339 12.69 -4.43 -17.04
CA LEU A 339 11.75 -4.62 -15.95
C LEU A 339 10.35 -4.11 -16.31
N SER A 340 10.26 -2.95 -16.97
CA SER A 340 8.98 -2.37 -17.39
C SER A 340 8.29 -3.21 -18.47
N VAL A 341 9.02 -3.72 -19.45
CA VAL A 341 8.45 -4.58 -20.51
C VAL A 341 7.79 -5.82 -19.91
N PHE A 342 8.51 -6.57 -19.08
CA PHE A 342 7.95 -7.76 -18.44
C PHE A 342 6.90 -7.40 -17.36
N GLY A 343 7.08 -6.29 -16.66
CA GLY A 343 6.09 -5.76 -15.72
C GLY A 343 4.75 -5.46 -16.39
N VAL A 344 4.73 -4.86 -17.57
CA VAL A 344 3.49 -4.60 -18.34
C VAL A 344 2.75 -5.91 -18.62
N LEU A 345 3.45 -6.98 -19.00
CA LEU A 345 2.81 -8.28 -19.22
C LEU A 345 2.16 -8.82 -17.94
N VAL A 346 2.84 -8.71 -16.80
CA VAL A 346 2.29 -9.09 -15.50
C VAL A 346 1.02 -8.30 -15.21
N PHE A 347 1.08 -6.97 -15.31
CA PHE A 347 -0.01 -6.10 -14.88
C PHE A 347 -1.24 -6.19 -15.78
N VAL A 348 -1.04 -6.27 -17.10
CA VAL A 348 -2.14 -6.48 -18.06
C VAL A 348 -2.81 -7.83 -17.80
N GLY A 349 -2.01 -8.89 -17.64
CA GLY A 349 -2.52 -10.23 -17.35
C GLY A 349 -3.31 -10.26 -16.03
N GLN A 350 -2.76 -9.69 -14.96
CA GLN A 350 -3.45 -9.62 -13.67
C GLN A 350 -4.73 -8.78 -13.74
N ALA A 351 -4.71 -7.64 -14.43
CA ALA A 351 -5.86 -6.76 -14.55
C ALA A 351 -7.04 -7.45 -15.27
N TRP A 352 -6.77 -8.13 -16.38
CA TRP A 352 -7.82 -8.86 -17.11
C TRP A 352 -8.35 -10.06 -16.31
N TYR A 353 -7.46 -10.80 -15.65
CA TYR A 353 -7.91 -11.91 -14.81
C TYR A 353 -8.75 -11.43 -13.63
N TYR A 354 -8.38 -10.32 -13.00
CA TYR A 354 -9.16 -9.71 -11.92
C TYR A 354 -10.56 -9.32 -12.36
N MET A 355 -10.69 -8.72 -13.55
CA MET A 355 -12.00 -8.38 -14.12
C MET A 355 -12.85 -9.63 -14.34
N ALA A 356 -12.26 -10.71 -14.86
CA ALA A 356 -12.96 -11.99 -15.00
C ALA A 356 -13.42 -12.54 -13.64
N CYS A 357 -12.58 -12.50 -12.62
CA CYS A 357 -12.91 -12.95 -11.26
C CYS A 357 -14.06 -12.14 -10.65
N ILE A 358 -14.07 -10.81 -10.80
CA ILE A 358 -15.18 -9.97 -10.31
C ILE A 358 -16.50 -10.35 -10.98
N ILE A 359 -16.51 -10.49 -12.31
CA ILE A 359 -17.71 -10.88 -13.06
C ILE A 359 -18.19 -12.26 -12.61
N ASN A 360 -17.29 -13.23 -12.52
CA ASN A 360 -17.64 -14.58 -12.10
C ASN A 360 -18.20 -14.62 -10.67
N MET A 361 -17.64 -13.81 -9.76
CA MET A 361 -18.14 -13.68 -8.40
C MET A 361 -19.54 -13.04 -8.36
N THR A 362 -19.79 -12.05 -9.20
CA THR A 362 -21.11 -11.44 -9.34
C THR A 362 -22.12 -12.45 -9.87
N ASN A 363 -21.77 -13.26 -10.86
CA ASN A 363 -22.66 -14.30 -11.43
C ASN A 363 -23.06 -15.37 -10.40
N CYS A 364 -22.32 -15.51 -9.29
CA CYS A 364 -22.73 -16.40 -8.19
C CYS A 364 -23.99 -15.92 -7.46
N VAL A 365 -24.38 -14.63 -7.61
CA VAL A 365 -25.63 -14.09 -7.07
C VAL A 365 -26.81 -14.68 -7.81
N GLU A 366 -26.77 -14.64 -9.14
CA GLU A 366 -27.80 -15.22 -10.02
C GLU A 366 -27.85 -16.74 -9.87
N TYR A 367 -26.72 -17.40 -9.68
CA TYR A 367 -26.66 -18.82 -9.38
C TYR A 367 -27.39 -19.18 -8.07
N ASN A 368 -27.25 -18.35 -7.03
CA ASN A 368 -27.97 -18.54 -5.78
C ASN A 368 -29.48 -18.34 -5.97
N GLU A 369 -29.89 -17.31 -6.71
CA GLU A 369 -31.30 -17.07 -7.07
C GLU A 369 -31.88 -18.24 -7.89
N TYR A 370 -31.11 -18.74 -8.87
CA TYR A 370 -31.52 -19.92 -9.67
C TYR A 370 -31.69 -21.19 -8.83
N LYS A 371 -30.75 -21.49 -7.93
CA LYS A 371 -30.76 -22.72 -7.13
C LYS A 371 -31.72 -22.67 -5.94
N ARG A 372 -31.93 -21.52 -5.32
CA ARG A 372 -32.60 -21.37 -4.02
C ARG A 372 -33.75 -20.36 -4.00
N GLY A 373 -33.89 -19.55 -5.04
CA GLY A 373 -34.86 -18.46 -5.06
C GLY A 373 -34.45 -17.24 -4.22
N GLU A 374 -33.28 -17.25 -3.58
CA GLU A 374 -32.79 -16.17 -2.74
C GLU A 374 -31.67 -15.42 -3.43
N ARG A 375 -31.78 -14.07 -3.48
CA ARG A 375 -30.79 -13.19 -4.06
C ARG A 375 -29.91 -12.56 -2.98
N ASN A 376 -28.74 -13.13 -2.71
CA ASN A 376 -27.83 -12.71 -1.64
C ASN A 376 -26.71 -11.78 -2.15
N GLU A 377 -27.07 -10.67 -2.85
CA GLU A 377 -26.10 -9.69 -3.40
C GLU A 377 -25.17 -9.13 -2.33
N ALA A 378 -25.72 -8.81 -1.18
CA ALA A 378 -24.99 -8.17 -0.10
C ALA A 378 -23.90 -9.09 0.49
N VAL A 379 -24.13 -10.38 0.57
CA VAL A 379 -23.12 -11.36 1.02
C VAL A 379 -21.95 -11.42 0.03
N VAL A 380 -22.24 -11.52 -1.26
CA VAL A 380 -21.22 -11.61 -2.31
C VAL A 380 -20.38 -10.35 -2.38
N SER A 381 -20.99 -9.17 -2.29
CA SER A 381 -20.25 -7.89 -2.29
C SER A 381 -19.38 -7.70 -1.06
N THR A 382 -19.70 -8.31 0.08
CA THR A 382 -18.89 -8.25 1.31
C THR A 382 -17.70 -9.23 1.28
N LEU A 383 -17.85 -10.37 0.59
CA LEU A 383 -16.79 -11.40 0.50
C LEU A 383 -15.53 -10.88 -0.20
N ARG A 384 -15.69 -10.08 -1.25
CA ARG A 384 -14.56 -9.54 -2.01
C ARG A 384 -13.59 -8.72 -1.15
N PRO A 385 -14.02 -7.66 -0.44
CA PRO A 385 -13.12 -6.91 0.44
C PRO A 385 -12.60 -7.75 1.60
N PHE A 386 -13.38 -8.70 2.13
CA PHE A 386 -12.93 -9.62 3.16
C PHE A 386 -11.75 -10.49 2.68
N MET A 387 -11.83 -11.05 1.46
CA MET A 387 -10.72 -11.83 0.89
C MET A 387 -9.49 -10.99 0.61
N ALA A 388 -9.64 -9.74 0.19
CA ALA A 388 -8.53 -8.83 0.00
C ALA A 388 -7.82 -8.53 1.34
N LYS A 389 -8.56 -8.22 2.40
CA LYS A 389 -8.01 -8.01 3.74
C LYS A 389 -7.28 -9.26 4.27
N PHE A 390 -7.85 -10.45 4.09
CA PHE A 390 -7.22 -11.70 4.52
C PHE A 390 -5.93 -12.01 3.73
N ALA A 391 -5.92 -11.74 2.43
CA ALA A 391 -4.72 -11.86 1.60
C ALA A 391 -3.61 -10.90 2.04
N ASP A 392 -3.96 -9.68 2.47
CA ASP A 392 -2.99 -8.71 3.00
C ASP A 392 -2.32 -9.21 4.30
N ALA A 393 -3.03 -9.90 5.18
CA ALA A 393 -2.42 -10.53 6.36
C ALA A 393 -1.35 -11.57 5.96
N LEU A 394 -1.68 -12.42 4.99
CA LEU A 394 -0.74 -13.41 4.48
C LEU A 394 0.44 -12.77 3.73
N LYS A 395 0.21 -11.65 3.03
CA LYS A 395 1.28 -10.86 2.43
C LYS A 395 2.33 -10.44 3.46
N TYR A 396 1.91 -9.86 4.59
CA TYR A 396 2.85 -9.46 5.65
C TYR A 396 3.72 -10.63 6.12
N ALA A 397 3.11 -11.81 6.34
CA ALA A 397 3.86 -13.00 6.76
C ALA A 397 4.87 -13.46 5.71
N VAL A 398 4.46 -13.57 4.44
CA VAL A 398 5.34 -14.05 3.36
C VAL A 398 6.42 -13.04 3.03
N VAL A 399 6.11 -11.74 2.98
CA VAL A 399 7.10 -10.67 2.74
C VAL A 399 8.16 -10.68 3.85
N THR A 400 7.74 -10.74 5.11
CA THR A 400 8.67 -10.83 6.24
C THR A 400 9.56 -12.06 6.16
N LEU A 401 8.98 -13.23 5.87
CA LEU A 401 9.75 -14.47 5.69
C LEU A 401 10.81 -14.32 4.59
N VAL A 402 10.43 -13.78 3.44
CA VAL A 402 11.35 -13.59 2.30
C VAL A 402 12.46 -12.61 2.65
N LEU A 403 12.16 -11.48 3.28
CA LEU A 403 13.15 -10.46 3.67
C LEU A 403 14.16 -11.00 4.69
N VAL A 404 13.70 -11.77 5.67
CA VAL A 404 14.57 -12.37 6.69
C VAL A 404 15.39 -13.52 6.11
N ALA A 405 14.76 -14.45 5.39
CA ALA A 405 15.46 -15.60 4.81
C ALA A 405 16.47 -15.20 3.73
N SER A 406 16.22 -14.09 3.01
CA SER A 406 17.14 -13.55 2.01
C SER A 406 18.29 -12.76 2.62
N THR A 407 18.26 -12.43 3.91
CA THR A 407 19.16 -11.47 4.58
C THR A 407 19.10 -10.03 4.05
N VAL A 408 18.21 -9.73 3.10
CA VAL A 408 18.00 -8.38 2.57
C VAL A 408 17.51 -7.42 3.65
N TYR A 409 16.81 -7.93 4.67
CA TYR A 409 16.45 -7.13 5.83
C TYR A 409 17.65 -6.47 6.50
N GLY A 410 18.77 -7.18 6.65
CA GLY A 410 20.02 -6.64 7.20
C GLY A 410 20.54 -5.44 6.39
N LEU A 411 20.56 -5.55 5.05
CA LEU A 411 20.97 -4.43 4.20
C LEU A 411 20.04 -3.21 4.36
N SER A 412 18.74 -3.43 4.46
CA SER A 412 17.79 -2.32 4.69
C SER A 412 17.99 -1.65 6.06
N GLN A 413 18.42 -2.41 7.07
CA GLN A 413 18.77 -1.85 8.39
C GLN A 413 20.03 -1.00 8.34
N ASN A 414 21.01 -1.33 7.52
CA ASN A 414 22.18 -0.46 7.30
C ASN A 414 21.75 0.89 6.68
N ILE A 415 20.88 0.86 5.67
CA ILE A 415 20.32 2.07 5.10
C ILE A 415 19.55 2.87 6.15
N SER A 416 18.68 2.22 6.93
CA SER A 416 17.93 2.87 8.02
C SER A 416 18.86 3.56 9.02
N THR A 417 19.92 2.89 9.41
CA THR A 417 20.88 3.44 10.37
C THR A 417 21.66 4.61 9.78
N MET A 418 22.11 4.52 8.54
CA MET A 418 22.79 5.64 7.84
C MET A 418 21.86 6.84 7.66
N GLU A 419 20.64 6.63 7.24
CA GLU A 419 19.67 7.73 7.08
C GLU A 419 19.29 8.35 8.43
N GLY A 420 19.20 7.55 9.49
CA GLY A 420 19.01 8.05 10.84
C GLY A 420 20.17 8.92 11.31
N GLN A 421 21.41 8.52 11.01
CA GLN A 421 22.61 9.32 11.28
C GLN A 421 22.67 10.60 10.42
N LYS A 422 22.31 10.49 9.15
CA LYS A 422 22.15 11.66 8.29
C LYS A 422 21.17 12.67 8.89
N GLY A 423 19.98 12.21 9.29
CA GLY A 423 19.01 13.08 9.94
C GLY A 423 19.50 13.69 11.26
N HIS A 424 20.32 12.97 12.01
CA HIS A 424 20.98 13.50 13.21
C HIS A 424 22.03 14.55 12.86
N PHE A 425 22.88 14.27 11.88
CA PHE A 425 23.88 15.21 11.40
C PHE A 425 23.24 16.50 10.83
N ASP A 426 22.19 16.38 10.04
CA ASP A 426 21.48 17.53 9.45
C ASP A 426 20.81 18.42 10.50
N ARG A 427 20.49 17.88 11.68
CA ARG A 427 19.96 18.66 12.82
C ARG A 427 21.02 19.33 13.70
N MET A 428 22.30 19.00 13.52
CA MET A 428 23.38 19.68 14.23
C MET A 428 23.49 21.11 13.74
N GLU A 429 23.39 22.07 14.64
CA GLU A 429 23.30 23.49 14.27
C GLU A 429 24.66 24.05 13.86
N THR A 430 25.74 23.60 14.51
CA THR A 430 27.07 24.19 14.35
C THR A 430 28.04 23.28 13.57
N ALA A 431 29.02 23.90 12.91
CA ALA A 431 30.12 23.20 12.26
C ALA A 431 31.00 22.45 13.27
N ILE A 432 31.08 22.93 14.51
CA ILE A 432 31.82 22.28 15.60
C ILE A 432 31.19 20.97 15.96
N GLU A 433 29.85 20.93 16.21
CA GLU A 433 29.13 19.70 16.52
C GLU A 433 29.28 18.69 15.38
N ARG A 434 29.21 19.13 14.13
CA ARG A 434 29.38 18.27 12.95
C ARG A 434 30.78 17.68 12.87
N SER A 435 31.82 18.47 13.13
CA SER A 435 33.21 17.98 13.12
C SER A 435 33.48 17.02 14.29
N GLU A 436 32.92 17.26 15.46
CA GLU A 436 33.02 16.36 16.61
C GLU A 436 32.33 15.00 16.30
N TYR A 437 31.18 15.03 15.67
CA TYR A 437 30.50 13.82 15.21
C TYR A 437 31.35 13.00 14.23
N ILE A 438 31.92 13.67 13.21
CA ILE A 438 32.78 13.02 12.22
C ILE A 438 34.04 12.44 12.86
N ALA A 439 34.68 13.21 13.77
CA ALA A 439 35.86 12.78 14.48
C ALA A 439 35.59 11.52 15.32
N GLN A 440 34.47 11.49 16.05
CA GLN A 440 34.06 10.33 16.86
C GLN A 440 33.71 9.10 16.02
N VAL A 441 33.08 9.31 14.85
CA VAL A 441 32.84 8.19 13.90
C VAL A 441 34.15 7.60 13.40
N ASN A 442 35.11 8.44 12.98
CA ASN A 442 36.41 7.96 12.51
C ASN A 442 37.19 7.23 13.60
N GLU A 443 37.18 7.75 14.82
CA GLU A 443 37.82 7.06 15.95
C GLU A 443 37.18 5.67 16.20
N CYS A 444 35.86 5.55 16.04
CA CYS A 444 35.17 4.28 16.13
C CYS A 444 35.53 3.33 14.98
N LEU A 445 35.65 3.83 13.75
CA LEU A 445 36.08 3.04 12.58
C LEU A 445 37.49 2.47 12.79
N ASP A 446 38.40 3.24 13.37
CA ASP A 446 39.76 2.82 13.65
C ASP A 446 39.85 1.84 14.84
N LYS A 447 39.04 2.07 15.90
CA LYS A 447 39.11 1.33 17.15
C LYS A 447 38.39 -0.02 17.11
N TYR A 448 37.23 -0.09 16.47
CA TYR A 448 36.36 -1.26 16.48
C TYR A 448 36.41 -1.99 15.14
N ILE A 449 37.17 -3.07 15.09
CA ILE A 449 37.12 -4.07 14.00
C ILE A 449 36.03 -5.05 14.35
N ILE A 450 34.83 -4.84 13.79
CA ILE A 450 33.65 -5.67 14.11
C ILE A 450 33.64 -6.92 13.24
N THR A 451 33.49 -8.08 13.87
CA THR A 451 33.40 -9.40 13.25
C THR A 451 32.10 -10.09 13.70
N GLU A 452 31.80 -11.27 13.16
CA GLU A 452 30.63 -12.07 13.58
C GLU A 452 30.64 -12.42 15.08
N ASP A 453 31.83 -12.55 15.67
CA ASP A 453 32.00 -12.86 17.09
C ASP A 453 31.99 -11.63 18.00
N SER A 454 31.84 -10.43 17.47
CA SER A 454 31.87 -9.18 18.24
C SER A 454 30.61 -9.04 19.10
N ASP A 455 30.81 -8.70 20.38
CA ASP A 455 29.74 -8.34 21.30
C ASP A 455 29.26 -6.92 21.01
N ILE A 456 28.27 -6.80 20.13
CA ILE A 456 27.71 -5.52 19.67
C ILE A 456 27.09 -4.71 20.82
N ASP A 457 26.45 -5.37 21.79
CA ASP A 457 25.84 -4.70 22.93
C ASP A 457 26.89 -4.05 23.83
N LYS A 458 28.02 -4.76 24.04
CA LYS A 458 29.16 -4.21 24.78
C LYS A 458 29.77 -3.02 24.05
N ILE A 459 29.99 -3.15 22.73
CA ILE A 459 30.53 -2.04 21.90
C ILE A 459 29.58 -0.84 21.94
N ASN A 460 28.29 -1.05 21.79
CA ASN A 460 27.30 0.02 21.89
C ASN A 460 27.32 0.70 23.28
N THR A 461 27.49 -0.07 24.35
CA THR A 461 27.60 0.47 25.71
C THR A 461 28.87 1.34 25.85
N GLU A 462 30.00 0.89 25.33
CA GLU A 462 31.26 1.65 25.34
C GLU A 462 31.13 2.96 24.53
N ILE A 463 30.46 2.90 23.37
CA ILE A 463 30.25 4.08 22.52
C ILE A 463 29.31 5.08 23.21
N ASN A 464 28.21 4.63 23.79
CA ASN A 464 27.28 5.48 24.52
C ASN A 464 27.93 6.20 25.71
N ASN A 465 28.90 5.56 26.34
CA ASN A 465 29.59 6.13 27.51
C ASN A 465 30.73 7.07 27.13
N ASN A 466 31.44 6.82 26.02
CA ASN A 466 32.69 7.50 25.68
C ASN A 466 32.56 8.51 24.52
N TYR A 467 31.50 8.38 23.69
CA TYR A 467 31.33 9.18 22.48
C TYR A 467 29.99 9.91 22.50
N SER A 468 30.00 11.15 22.99
CA SER A 468 28.77 11.94 23.21
C SER A 468 27.97 12.19 21.93
N ALA A 469 28.64 12.40 20.79
CA ALA A 469 27.97 12.65 19.52
C ALA A 469 27.35 11.37 18.89
N LEU A 470 27.74 10.18 19.37
CA LEU A 470 27.23 8.89 18.89
C LEU A 470 26.30 8.21 19.89
N ALA A 471 26.09 8.80 21.06
CA ALA A 471 25.26 8.23 22.12
C ALA A 471 23.84 7.95 21.62
N GLY A 472 23.29 6.77 22.02
CA GLY A 472 21.97 6.31 21.61
C GLY A 472 21.88 5.70 20.20
N LYS A 473 23.01 5.50 19.52
CA LYS A 473 23.08 4.88 18.19
C LYS A 473 23.47 3.41 18.30
N GLN A 474 22.79 2.55 17.54
CA GLN A 474 23.22 1.16 17.40
C GLN A 474 24.36 1.06 16.39
N ILE A 475 25.38 0.23 16.69
CA ILE A 475 26.52 -0.01 15.83
C ILE A 475 26.62 -1.49 15.49
N ASN A 476 26.92 -1.77 14.24
CA ASN A 476 27.30 -3.09 13.74
C ASN A 476 28.38 -2.92 12.66
N ALA A 477 29.00 -4.01 12.24
CA ALA A 477 30.10 -3.99 11.27
C ALA A 477 29.67 -3.34 9.94
N GLU A 478 28.50 -3.70 9.43
CA GLU A 478 27.98 -3.22 8.17
C GLU A 478 27.65 -1.71 8.23
N TYR A 479 27.10 -1.26 9.36
CA TYR A 479 26.83 0.16 9.60
C TYR A 479 28.11 0.99 9.64
N LEU A 480 29.11 0.61 10.40
CA LEU A 480 30.38 1.34 10.46
C LEU A 480 31.06 1.37 9.09
N HIS A 481 31.10 0.25 8.38
CA HIS A 481 31.64 0.18 7.03
C HIS A 481 30.89 1.10 6.06
N ALA A 482 29.55 1.03 6.10
CA ALA A 482 28.70 1.86 5.27
C ALA A 482 28.88 3.36 5.58
N LEU A 483 29.01 3.74 6.86
CA LEU A 483 29.21 5.10 7.29
C LEU A 483 30.57 5.63 6.82
N GLY A 484 31.61 4.78 6.82
CA GLY A 484 32.91 5.10 6.25
C GLY A 484 32.88 5.50 4.77
N ASP A 485 31.89 5.01 4.02
CA ASP A 485 31.66 5.31 2.60
C ASP A 485 30.74 6.53 2.33
N VAL A 486 30.23 7.20 3.38
CA VAL A 486 29.40 8.39 3.27
C VAL A 486 30.25 9.62 2.99
N TYR A 487 29.73 10.55 2.18
CA TYR A 487 30.36 11.84 1.87
C TYR A 487 29.73 12.96 2.67
N ILE A 488 30.59 13.90 3.08
CA ILE A 488 30.18 15.18 3.61
C ILE A 488 30.42 16.23 2.51
N ALA A 489 29.37 16.97 2.16
CA ALA A 489 29.42 18.02 1.15
C ALA A 489 29.14 19.37 1.78
N LEU A 490 29.97 20.35 1.45
CA LEU A 490 29.81 21.76 1.80
C LEU A 490 29.26 22.50 0.58
N TYR A 491 28.21 23.29 0.79
CA TYR A 491 27.51 24.03 -0.24
C TYR A 491 27.70 25.55 -0.06
N ASP A 492 27.82 26.28 -1.17
CA ASP A 492 27.75 27.72 -1.18
C ASP A 492 26.31 28.26 -1.16
N ALA A 493 26.18 29.59 -1.20
CA ALA A 493 24.88 30.27 -1.22
C ALA A 493 24.02 29.95 -2.47
N ASN A 494 24.63 29.48 -3.55
CA ASN A 494 23.99 29.08 -4.78
C ASN A 494 23.59 27.58 -4.77
N ASN A 495 23.83 26.89 -3.65
CA ASN A 495 23.64 25.46 -3.49
C ASN A 495 24.53 24.60 -4.41
N GLU A 496 25.73 25.13 -4.74
CA GLU A 496 26.78 24.39 -5.45
C GLU A 496 27.74 23.75 -4.44
N VAL A 497 28.21 22.53 -4.75
CA VAL A 497 29.19 21.84 -3.90
C VAL A 497 30.55 22.51 -4.09
N VAL A 498 31.08 23.14 -3.04
CA VAL A 498 32.39 23.82 -3.04
C VAL A 498 33.51 22.95 -2.49
N TYR A 499 33.17 21.99 -1.64
CA TYR A 499 34.10 21.04 -1.05
C TYR A 499 33.40 19.76 -0.64
N SER A 500 34.08 18.62 -0.75
CA SER A 500 33.56 17.35 -0.28
C SER A 500 34.68 16.41 0.14
N PHE A 501 34.41 15.54 1.09
CA PHE A 501 35.32 14.50 1.55
C PHE A 501 34.54 13.26 1.99
N LYS A 502 35.22 12.10 1.95
CA LYS A 502 34.66 10.84 2.42
C LYS A 502 34.83 10.75 3.93
N LEU A 503 33.77 10.34 4.64
CA LEU A 503 33.77 10.31 6.10
C LEU A 503 34.87 9.40 6.66
N GLY A 504 35.04 8.19 6.12
CA GLY A 504 36.06 7.24 6.57
C GLY A 504 37.51 7.69 6.31
N ASP A 505 37.71 8.62 5.37
CA ASP A 505 39.01 9.14 5.00
C ASP A 505 39.24 10.57 5.58
N ALA A 506 38.33 11.06 6.45
CA ALA A 506 38.40 12.43 6.96
C ALA A 506 39.66 12.71 7.74
N THR A 507 40.29 13.85 7.43
CA THR A 507 41.55 14.30 8.02
C THR A 507 41.36 15.52 8.92
N GLN A 508 42.40 15.89 9.67
CA GLN A 508 42.39 17.13 10.47
C GLN A 508 42.18 18.39 9.61
N ALA A 509 42.63 18.37 8.35
CA ALA A 509 42.38 19.44 7.41
C ALA A 509 40.88 19.56 7.04
N ASP A 510 40.19 18.44 6.87
CA ASP A 510 38.75 18.41 6.60
C ASP A 510 37.96 18.96 7.79
N TYR A 511 38.33 18.61 9.02
CA TYR A 511 37.71 19.17 10.23
C TYR A 511 37.93 20.67 10.34
N PHE A 512 39.13 21.15 9.97
CA PHE A 512 39.42 22.59 9.95
C PHE A 512 38.55 23.32 8.92
N ILE A 513 38.43 22.79 7.70
CA ILE A 513 37.57 23.34 6.65
C ILE A 513 36.11 23.33 7.08
N LEU A 514 35.64 22.22 7.66
CA LEU A 514 34.27 22.10 8.16
C LEU A 514 33.98 23.13 9.25
N ASN A 515 34.91 23.33 10.21
CA ASN A 515 34.75 24.32 11.28
C ASN A 515 34.78 25.77 10.79
N ALA A 516 35.50 26.05 9.70
CA ALA A 516 35.53 27.36 9.07
C ALA A 516 34.30 27.64 8.19
N HIS A 517 33.54 26.62 7.86
CA HIS A 517 32.38 26.74 6.98
C HIS A 517 31.09 26.90 7.80
N ASP A 518 30.36 28.01 7.57
CA ASP A 518 29.13 28.31 8.29
C ASP A 518 27.90 27.82 7.48
N GLY A 519 27.14 26.90 8.05
CA GLY A 519 25.76 26.64 7.67
C GLY A 519 25.48 25.49 6.69
N ALA A 520 25.83 25.53 5.42
CA ALA A 520 25.33 24.65 4.38
C ALA A 520 26.14 23.34 4.20
N CYS A 521 26.21 22.51 5.26
CA CYS A 521 26.91 21.24 5.24
C CYS A 521 25.89 20.08 5.31
N LYS A 522 26.01 19.11 4.41
CA LYS A 522 25.08 17.96 4.34
C LYS A 522 25.84 16.64 4.27
N MET A 523 25.33 15.64 4.98
CA MET A 523 25.74 14.26 4.83
C MET A 523 24.95 13.61 3.68
N LEU A 524 25.63 13.02 2.72
CA LEU A 524 25.02 12.44 1.52
C LEU A 524 25.13 10.91 1.56
N ILE A 525 24.00 10.21 1.44
CA ILE A 525 23.93 8.76 1.49
C ILE A 525 23.20 8.11 0.30
N SER A 526 22.72 8.90 -0.65
CA SER A 526 21.97 8.41 -1.80
C SER A 526 22.46 9.07 -3.09
N ASN A 527 22.47 8.30 -4.18
CA ASN A 527 22.73 8.79 -5.53
C ASN A 527 21.83 9.95 -5.93
N ALA A 528 20.55 9.86 -5.59
CA ALA A 528 19.55 10.85 -5.96
C ALA A 528 19.85 12.23 -5.40
N THR A 529 20.76 12.34 -4.42
CA THR A 529 20.98 13.57 -3.69
C THR A 529 22.02 14.47 -4.35
N ALA A 530 23.05 13.93 -5.01
CA ALA A 530 24.16 14.73 -5.52
C ALA A 530 25.08 14.02 -6.52
N THR A 531 24.61 13.00 -7.25
CA THR A 531 25.45 12.23 -8.18
C THR A 531 26.19 13.09 -9.20
N ASP A 532 25.55 14.15 -9.69
CA ASP A 532 26.17 15.03 -10.68
C ASP A 532 27.32 15.88 -10.08
N LYS A 533 27.28 16.12 -8.77
CA LYS A 533 28.23 16.97 -8.05
C LYS A 533 29.31 16.17 -7.32
N LEU A 534 29.02 14.91 -7.01
CA LEU A 534 29.91 13.98 -6.34
C LEU A 534 29.88 12.61 -7.05
N PRO A 535 30.56 12.46 -8.20
CA PRO A 535 30.47 11.23 -9.02
C PRO A 535 30.92 9.96 -8.30
N GLU A 536 31.74 10.08 -7.26
CA GLU A 536 32.18 8.95 -6.43
C GLU A 536 31.16 8.57 -5.34
N PHE A 537 30.17 9.43 -5.10
CA PHE A 537 29.17 9.21 -4.09
C PHE A 537 28.16 8.14 -4.50
N ASN A 538 28.13 7.02 -3.79
CA ASN A 538 27.19 5.93 -4.03
C ASN A 538 27.05 4.97 -2.82
N ALA A 539 27.21 5.46 -1.60
CA ALA A 539 27.26 4.60 -0.42
C ALA A 539 26.02 3.72 -0.25
N ALA A 540 24.82 4.27 -0.39
CA ALA A 540 23.58 3.51 -0.24
C ALA A 540 23.39 2.47 -1.35
N ASN A 541 23.69 2.82 -2.60
CA ASN A 541 23.66 1.88 -3.71
C ASN A 541 24.70 0.77 -3.58
N LYS A 542 25.90 1.14 -3.08
CA LYS A 542 26.97 0.19 -2.82
C LYS A 542 26.54 -0.87 -1.83
N ASN A 543 25.91 -0.47 -0.72
CA ASN A 543 25.41 -1.41 0.28
C ASN A 543 24.37 -2.37 -0.24
N PHE A 544 23.44 -1.92 -1.08
CA PHE A 544 22.44 -2.81 -1.67
C PHE A 544 23.00 -3.60 -2.86
N LYS A 545 23.54 -2.90 -3.84
CA LYS A 545 23.91 -3.48 -5.14
C LYS A 545 25.22 -4.25 -5.09
N GLU A 546 26.21 -3.78 -4.35
CA GLU A 546 27.52 -4.43 -4.22
C GLU A 546 27.54 -5.54 -3.19
N SER A 547 26.75 -5.44 -2.13
CA SER A 547 26.63 -6.49 -1.10
C SER A 547 25.70 -7.63 -1.52
N ARG A 548 25.06 -7.54 -2.69
CA ARG A 548 24.15 -8.58 -3.17
C ARG A 548 24.88 -9.90 -3.39
N ASN A 549 24.28 -10.98 -2.92
CA ASN A 549 24.75 -12.33 -3.12
C ASN A 549 23.70 -13.20 -3.84
N LEU A 550 24.08 -14.41 -4.22
CA LEU A 550 23.19 -15.33 -4.91
C LEU A 550 21.93 -15.68 -4.09
N GLY A 551 22.10 -15.87 -2.77
CA GLY A 551 20.98 -16.18 -1.88
C GLY A 551 19.93 -15.08 -1.85
N MET A 552 20.33 -13.82 -1.69
CA MET A 552 19.44 -12.65 -1.74
C MET A 552 18.66 -12.60 -3.04
N ARG A 553 19.35 -12.74 -4.17
CA ARG A 553 18.76 -12.71 -5.51
C ARG A 553 17.75 -13.83 -5.73
N LEU A 554 18.04 -15.04 -5.28
CA LEU A 554 17.16 -16.20 -5.42
C LEU A 554 15.92 -16.07 -4.53
N TRP A 555 16.07 -15.69 -3.27
CA TRP A 555 14.93 -15.55 -2.34
C TRP A 555 13.98 -14.41 -2.76
N LEU A 556 14.51 -13.24 -3.10
CA LEU A 556 13.66 -12.13 -3.57
C LEU A 556 12.95 -12.49 -4.88
N ARG A 557 13.65 -13.12 -5.84
CA ARG A 557 13.01 -13.55 -7.08
C ARG A 557 11.96 -14.62 -6.84
N ALA A 558 12.23 -15.57 -5.96
CA ALA A 558 11.22 -16.56 -5.57
C ALA A 558 9.97 -15.90 -4.98
N GLY A 559 10.13 -14.93 -4.09
CA GLY A 559 9.02 -14.16 -3.50
C GLY A 559 8.26 -13.30 -4.51
N VAL A 560 8.98 -12.63 -5.43
CA VAL A 560 8.38 -11.72 -6.42
C VAL A 560 7.81 -12.45 -7.63
N THR A 561 8.33 -13.63 -8.01
CA THR A 561 7.96 -14.30 -9.26
C THR A 561 7.38 -15.69 -9.06
N VAL A 562 8.11 -16.61 -8.40
CA VAL A 562 7.68 -18.01 -8.28
C VAL A 562 6.42 -18.14 -7.43
N PHE A 563 6.42 -17.52 -6.25
CA PHE A 563 5.28 -17.59 -5.35
C PHE A 563 4.00 -16.98 -5.95
N PRO A 564 4.01 -15.76 -6.54
CA PRO A 564 2.87 -15.22 -7.28
C PRO A 564 2.36 -16.14 -8.39
N VAL A 565 3.27 -16.71 -9.21
CA VAL A 565 2.88 -17.63 -10.29
C VAL A 565 2.17 -18.86 -9.73
N LEU A 566 2.67 -19.47 -8.65
CA LEU A 566 2.02 -20.60 -8.00
C LEU A 566 0.61 -20.25 -7.53
N MET A 567 0.43 -19.07 -6.91
CA MET A 567 -0.88 -18.59 -6.44
C MET A 567 -1.84 -18.31 -7.60
N LEU A 568 -1.37 -17.63 -8.65
CA LEU A 568 -2.19 -17.31 -9.83
C LEU A 568 -2.59 -18.57 -10.61
N VAL A 569 -1.67 -19.51 -10.79
CA VAL A 569 -1.95 -20.79 -11.44
C VAL A 569 -2.92 -21.62 -10.59
N ALA A 570 -2.75 -21.68 -9.26
CA ALA A 570 -3.70 -22.35 -8.37
C ALA A 570 -5.09 -21.72 -8.47
N SER A 571 -5.18 -20.39 -8.47
CA SER A 571 -6.42 -19.64 -8.69
C SER A 571 -7.10 -20.06 -10.01
N LEU A 572 -6.36 -20.06 -11.12
CA LEU A 572 -6.86 -20.46 -12.44
C LEU A 572 -7.31 -21.93 -12.48
N LEU A 573 -6.54 -22.84 -11.90
CA LEU A 573 -6.86 -24.26 -11.88
C LEU A 573 -8.14 -24.55 -11.08
N ILE A 574 -8.32 -23.88 -9.93
CA ILE A 574 -9.55 -23.98 -9.14
C ILE A 574 -10.73 -23.46 -9.98
N GLN A 575 -10.56 -22.29 -10.59
CA GLN A 575 -11.61 -21.68 -11.41
C GLN A 575 -11.99 -22.57 -12.59
N ASN A 576 -11.04 -23.07 -13.36
CA ASN A 576 -11.32 -23.91 -14.53
C ASN A 576 -11.93 -25.28 -14.18
N LYS A 577 -11.60 -25.85 -13.00
CA LYS A 577 -12.07 -27.18 -12.60
C LYS A 577 -13.37 -27.16 -11.80
N LYS A 578 -13.63 -26.09 -11.04
CA LYS A 578 -14.71 -26.05 -10.05
C LYS A 578 -15.79 -25.02 -10.34
N PHE A 579 -15.48 -23.98 -11.09
CA PHE A 579 -16.45 -22.97 -11.46
C PHE A 579 -17.18 -23.38 -12.73
N ILE A 580 -18.50 -23.57 -12.62
CA ILE A 580 -19.34 -24.13 -13.70
C ILE A 580 -20.12 -23.06 -14.47
N ILE A 581 -20.15 -21.80 -13.97
CA ILE A 581 -20.96 -20.72 -14.55
C ILE A 581 -20.19 -20.09 -15.71
N ASP A 582 -20.17 -20.75 -16.86
CA ASP A 582 -19.73 -20.13 -18.12
C ASP A 582 -20.82 -19.25 -18.72
N GLU A 583 -20.59 -18.72 -19.91
CA GLU A 583 -21.51 -17.78 -20.55
C GLU A 583 -22.86 -18.46 -20.91
N ASP A 584 -22.80 -19.67 -21.45
CA ASP A 584 -24.01 -20.43 -21.86
C ASP A 584 -24.82 -20.83 -20.63
N TYR A 585 -24.18 -21.29 -19.57
CA TYR A 585 -24.84 -21.63 -18.32
C TYR A 585 -25.49 -20.41 -17.65
N TYR A 586 -24.81 -19.26 -17.71
CA TYR A 586 -25.30 -18.00 -17.18
C TYR A 586 -26.57 -17.54 -17.90
N ASP A 587 -26.56 -17.55 -19.24
CA ASP A 587 -27.72 -17.18 -20.05
C ASP A 587 -28.91 -18.11 -19.79
N MET A 588 -28.68 -19.42 -19.66
CA MET A 588 -29.70 -20.40 -19.31
C MET A 588 -30.32 -20.08 -17.93
N MET A 589 -29.49 -19.75 -16.93
CA MET A 589 -29.99 -19.39 -15.59
C MET A 589 -30.90 -18.16 -15.63
N LEU A 590 -30.50 -17.10 -16.38
CA LEU A 590 -31.30 -15.89 -16.49
C LEU A 590 -32.67 -16.16 -17.10
N VAL A 591 -32.74 -16.93 -18.18
CA VAL A 591 -34.00 -17.33 -18.81
C VAL A 591 -34.92 -18.08 -17.83
N GLU A 592 -34.36 -18.96 -17.03
CA GLU A 592 -35.16 -19.74 -16.06
C GLU A 592 -35.64 -18.89 -14.87
N ILE A 593 -34.76 -17.96 -14.38
CA ILE A 593 -35.15 -16.99 -13.34
C ILE A 593 -36.30 -16.10 -13.82
N ASP A 594 -36.24 -15.61 -15.05
CA ASP A 594 -37.30 -14.76 -15.63
C ASP A 594 -38.61 -15.51 -15.80
N LYS A 595 -38.58 -16.76 -16.24
CA LYS A 595 -39.80 -17.62 -16.31
C LYS A 595 -40.45 -17.77 -14.94
N ARG A 596 -39.69 -18.04 -13.88
CA ARG A 596 -40.22 -18.17 -12.51
C ARG A 596 -40.82 -16.85 -12.01
N LYS A 597 -40.19 -15.71 -12.30
CA LYS A 597 -40.71 -14.39 -11.93
C LYS A 597 -42.04 -14.08 -12.64
N GLN A 598 -42.18 -14.45 -13.91
CA GLN A 598 -43.40 -14.28 -14.66
C GLN A 598 -44.52 -15.20 -14.13
N ALA A 599 -44.22 -16.47 -13.82
CA ALA A 599 -45.18 -17.39 -13.24
C ALA A 599 -45.71 -16.89 -11.88
N ASN A 600 -44.82 -16.47 -10.98
CA ASN A 600 -45.20 -15.92 -9.67
C ASN A 600 -46.00 -14.61 -9.78
N ALA A 601 -45.72 -13.76 -10.79
CA ALA A 601 -46.49 -12.55 -11.04
C ALA A 601 -47.91 -12.85 -11.55
N THR A 602 -48.08 -13.92 -12.30
CA THR A 602 -49.39 -14.37 -12.79
C THR A 602 -50.21 -14.97 -11.64
N GLU A 603 -49.62 -15.81 -10.78
CA GLU A 603 -50.28 -16.36 -9.58
C GLU A 603 -50.67 -15.31 -8.54
N SER A 604 -49.93 -14.19 -8.44
CA SER A 604 -50.26 -13.10 -7.52
C SER A 604 -51.28 -12.10 -8.10
N ALA A 605 -51.65 -12.24 -9.38
CA ALA A 605 -52.66 -11.42 -10.05
C ALA A 605 -54.02 -12.13 -10.18
N GLU A 606 -54.05 -13.44 -9.93
CA GLU A 606 -55.27 -14.26 -9.70
C GLU A 606 -55.65 -14.29 -8.22
#